data_0267b9fc7847aad421fb1b2a1800cf70
#
_entry.id   0267b9fc7847aad421fb1b2a1800cf70
#
_cell.length_a   1.000
_cell.length_b   1.000
_cell.length_c   1.000
_cell.angle_alpha   90.00
_cell.angle_beta   90.00
_cell.angle_gamma   90.00
#
_symmetry.space_group_name_H-M   'P 1'
#
loop_
_entity.id
_entity.type
_entity.pdbx_description
1 polymer ?
#
loop_
_entity_poly.entity_id
_entity_poly.type
_entity_poly.pdbx_seq_one_letter_code
_entity_poly.pdbx_strand_id
1 'polypeptide(L)'
;MSQEPEDLPTLSKTKFTHLHLHTEYSMLDGANKIDVLAKKIKELGMDSVAMTDHGNMFGTITFYNTMKKNGIKPIIGMEAYIHNEDEIGDKSTRKRFHLCLYAKNDVGYKNLMYLSSQAYMHGFYYYPRINWSMLKEHSEGLICSSACLQGEVNWHLNLSERNVKNGALGYDEAKKVALRYKEVFGDDYYMELMRHGIDHQFNIDKDIMKISKETGVKIIATNDTHYTLQEDADAHEAFMCIAMNKLYDDPNRMRHSVHEFYVKSPNQMAELFADMPEAIANTQEIADKCNLEIKLGNPTPPNFKFAKQTAEEEGVTLPEEAEYSLENDIVIFNHLCREGLKKRLEIVPEERHQEYRDRLQVEMDIINNMKFPGYMLIVWEFVIQAKKMDIPVGPGRGCLTKDALVYTLKNNAIETKHIDKIKINDVVLSHNNIPKKVT
;
A
#
# COMPACT_ATOMS: atom_id res chain seq x y z
N MET A 1 -39.69 12.85 40.74
CA MET A 1 -38.60 11.87 40.84
C MET A 1 -37.78 12.03 39.59
N SER A 2 -36.71 12.77 39.68
CA SER A 2 -35.73 13.01 38.60
C SER A 2 -34.89 11.74 38.47
N GLN A 3 -34.93 11.13 37.30
CA GLN A 3 -33.97 10.09 36.90
C GLN A 3 -32.59 10.75 36.73
N GLU A 4 -31.63 10.30 37.54
CA GLU A 4 -30.22 10.62 37.31
C GLU A 4 -29.77 10.06 35.95
N PRO A 5 -28.85 10.76 35.25
CA PRO A 5 -28.34 10.26 33.98
C PRO A 5 -27.53 8.97 34.20
N GLU A 6 -27.83 7.94 33.39
CA GLU A 6 -27.02 6.72 33.34
C GLU A 6 -25.55 7.07 33.16
N ASP A 7 -24.71 6.53 34.02
CA ASP A 7 -23.26 6.67 33.98
C ASP A 7 -22.74 6.28 32.61
N LEU A 8 -22.15 7.23 31.89
CA LEU A 8 -21.31 6.94 30.74
C LEU A 8 -20.22 5.94 31.18
N PRO A 9 -19.97 4.85 30.44
CA PRO A 9 -18.97 3.88 30.83
C PRO A 9 -17.63 4.58 31.01
N THR A 10 -17.09 4.45 32.22
CA THR A 10 -15.73 4.91 32.54
C THR A 10 -14.76 4.35 31.54
N LEU A 11 -14.16 5.23 30.72
CA LEU A 11 -13.11 4.88 29.77
C LEU A 11 -12.08 3.99 30.46
N SER A 12 -11.82 2.83 29.88
CA SER A 12 -10.92 1.82 30.42
C SER A 12 -9.55 2.44 30.75
N LYS A 13 -9.02 2.13 31.95
CA LYS A 13 -7.64 2.47 32.32
C LYS A 13 -6.60 1.61 31.60
N THR A 14 -7.02 0.52 30.97
CA THR A 14 -6.14 -0.40 30.25
C THR A 14 -5.76 0.20 28.91
N LYS A 15 -4.49 0.42 28.67
CA LYS A 15 -3.96 0.80 27.35
C LYS A 15 -3.70 -0.45 26.53
N PHE A 16 -4.20 -0.46 25.32
CA PHE A 16 -4.02 -1.54 24.35
C PHE A 16 -3.98 -0.97 22.93
N THR A 17 -3.17 -1.56 22.08
CA THR A 17 -3.07 -1.21 20.65
C THR A 17 -3.26 -2.44 19.80
N HIS A 18 -4.23 -2.43 18.87
CA HIS A 18 -4.31 -3.47 17.84
C HIS A 18 -3.11 -3.35 16.91
N LEU A 19 -2.23 -4.35 16.94
CA LEU A 19 -1.01 -4.40 16.13
C LEU A 19 -1.16 -5.29 14.91
N HIS A 20 -2.00 -6.33 14.94
CA HIS A 20 -2.30 -7.21 13.80
C HIS A 20 -3.73 -6.94 13.34
N LEU A 21 -3.85 -6.22 12.23
CA LEU A 21 -5.14 -5.74 11.72
C LEU A 21 -5.10 -5.56 10.20
N HIS A 22 -6.11 -6.09 9.53
CA HIS A 22 -6.30 -6.06 8.10
C HIS A 22 -7.37 -5.05 7.71
N THR A 23 -6.98 -4.08 6.87
CA THR A 23 -7.90 -3.09 6.32
C THR A 23 -8.58 -3.61 5.04
N GLU A 24 -9.46 -2.81 4.45
CA GLU A 24 -10.04 -3.08 3.11
C GLU A 24 -8.99 -3.22 1.99
N TYR A 25 -7.71 -2.91 2.27
CA TYR A 25 -6.59 -3.10 1.34
C TYR A 25 -5.94 -4.49 1.46
N SER A 26 -6.31 -5.32 2.45
CA SER A 26 -6.14 -6.78 2.43
C SER A 26 -7.22 -7.37 1.52
N MET A 27 -7.06 -7.18 0.22
CA MET A 27 -8.10 -7.40 -0.78
C MET A 27 -8.68 -8.82 -0.72
N LEU A 28 -10.01 -8.91 -0.67
CA LEU A 28 -10.80 -10.14 -0.58
C LEU A 28 -10.67 -10.92 0.76
N ASP A 29 -10.11 -10.27 1.78
CA ASP A 29 -9.97 -10.85 3.12
C ASP A 29 -10.23 -9.81 4.23
N GLY A 30 -9.62 -8.63 4.18
CA GLY A 30 -9.88 -7.56 5.14
C GLY A 30 -11.16 -6.78 4.84
N ALA A 31 -12.00 -6.55 5.86
CA ALA A 31 -13.25 -5.79 5.77
C ALA A 31 -13.28 -4.55 6.69
N ASN A 32 -12.16 -4.19 7.33
CA ASN A 32 -12.07 -2.96 8.10
C ASN A 32 -11.96 -1.74 7.16
N LYS A 33 -13.07 -1.05 6.92
CA LYS A 33 -13.04 0.24 6.24
C LYS A 33 -12.36 1.26 7.13
N ILE A 34 -11.33 1.94 6.62
CA ILE A 34 -10.43 2.80 7.40
C ILE A 34 -11.18 3.91 8.15
N ASP A 35 -12.20 4.50 7.56
CA ASP A 35 -12.98 5.57 8.20
C ASP A 35 -13.90 5.05 9.31
N VAL A 36 -14.46 3.84 9.16
CA VAL A 36 -15.27 3.15 10.18
C VAL A 36 -14.37 2.69 11.32
N LEU A 37 -13.22 2.10 10.99
CA LEU A 37 -12.20 1.68 11.95
C LEU A 37 -11.74 2.85 12.83
N ALA A 38 -11.42 4.01 12.24
CA ALA A 38 -10.98 5.17 13.00
C ALA A 38 -12.03 5.64 14.02
N LYS A 39 -13.30 5.64 13.66
CA LYS A 39 -14.39 5.95 14.59
C LYS A 39 -14.46 4.94 15.73
N LYS A 40 -14.38 3.65 15.39
CA LYS A 40 -14.44 2.57 16.38
C LYS A 40 -13.28 2.59 17.37
N ILE A 41 -12.06 2.76 16.89
CA ILE A 41 -10.85 2.91 17.73
C ILE A 41 -11.03 4.06 18.73
N LYS A 42 -11.55 5.21 18.27
CA LYS A 42 -11.81 6.37 19.11
C LYS A 42 -12.93 6.11 20.13
N GLU A 43 -14.03 5.48 19.74
CA GLU A 43 -15.14 5.09 20.62
C GLU A 43 -14.66 4.17 21.75
N LEU A 44 -13.74 3.25 21.44
CA LEU A 44 -13.17 2.32 22.40
C LEU A 44 -12.06 2.95 23.27
N GLY A 45 -11.75 4.23 23.08
CA GLY A 45 -10.76 4.98 23.86
C GLY A 45 -9.32 4.60 23.58
N MET A 46 -9.02 3.99 22.42
CA MET A 46 -7.66 3.70 21.99
C MET A 46 -7.04 4.91 21.29
N ASP A 47 -5.76 5.15 21.54
CA ASP A 47 -4.99 6.29 21.01
C ASP A 47 -4.04 5.91 19.86
N SER A 48 -3.94 4.62 19.55
CA SER A 48 -3.08 4.09 18.50
C SER A 48 -3.68 2.83 17.88
N VAL A 49 -3.31 2.57 16.62
CA VAL A 49 -3.69 1.35 15.88
C VAL A 49 -2.70 1.10 14.73
N ALA A 50 -2.39 -0.16 14.46
CA ALA A 50 -1.59 -0.55 13.31
C ALA A 50 -2.45 -0.96 12.11
N MET A 51 -1.87 -0.84 10.92
CA MET A 51 -2.28 -1.59 9.73
C MET A 51 -1.21 -2.62 9.40
N THR A 52 -1.61 -3.84 9.10
CA THR A 52 -0.73 -4.94 8.71
C THR A 52 -1.35 -5.75 7.58
N ASP A 53 -1.68 -5.07 6.49
CA ASP A 53 -2.33 -5.69 5.35
C ASP A 53 -1.47 -6.79 4.70
N HIS A 54 -2.12 -7.79 4.12
CA HIS A 54 -1.50 -8.96 3.50
C HIS A 54 -0.57 -8.58 2.34
N GLY A 55 0.74 -8.65 2.57
CA GLY A 55 1.78 -8.49 1.57
C GLY A 55 1.84 -7.14 0.87
N ASN A 56 1.15 -6.13 1.37
CA ASN A 56 1.10 -4.83 0.72
C ASN A 56 1.01 -3.65 1.70
N MET A 57 1.21 -2.45 1.14
CA MET A 57 1.12 -1.17 1.85
C MET A 57 0.20 -0.18 1.10
N PHE A 58 -0.77 -0.69 0.33
CA PHE A 58 -1.58 0.15 -0.56
C PHE A 58 -2.42 1.19 0.20
N GLY A 59 -2.91 0.84 1.39
CA GLY A 59 -3.71 1.71 2.25
C GLY A 59 -2.94 2.76 3.04
N THR A 60 -1.61 2.76 3.03
CA THR A 60 -0.76 3.53 3.96
C THR A 60 -1.15 5.00 4.06
N ILE A 61 -1.25 5.72 2.95
CA ILE A 61 -1.52 7.17 2.97
C ILE A 61 -2.94 7.46 3.44
N THR A 62 -3.92 6.66 3.00
CA THR A 62 -5.32 6.80 3.45
C THR A 62 -5.43 6.53 4.94
N PHE A 63 -4.81 5.45 5.42
CA PHE A 63 -4.79 5.08 6.83
C PHE A 63 -4.11 6.16 7.68
N TYR A 64 -2.89 6.57 7.32
CA TYR A 64 -2.12 7.59 8.02
C TYR A 64 -2.93 8.89 8.18
N ASN A 65 -3.48 9.42 7.07
CA ASN A 65 -4.23 10.66 7.09
C ASN A 65 -5.51 10.55 7.90
N THR A 66 -6.24 9.44 7.78
CA THR A 66 -7.50 9.22 8.48
C THR A 66 -7.28 9.09 9.98
N MET A 67 -6.27 8.33 10.41
CA MET A 67 -5.95 8.18 11.83
C MET A 67 -5.46 9.49 12.44
N LYS A 68 -4.53 10.20 11.81
CA LYS A 68 -4.06 11.53 12.26
C LYS A 68 -5.21 12.54 12.37
N LYS A 69 -6.12 12.58 11.40
CA LYS A 69 -7.31 13.46 11.44
C LYS A 69 -8.22 13.18 12.64
N ASN A 70 -8.28 11.93 13.09
CA ASN A 70 -9.10 11.52 14.24
C ASN A 70 -8.33 11.59 15.58
N GLY A 71 -7.08 12.06 15.60
CA GLY A 71 -6.23 12.14 16.78
C GLY A 71 -5.70 10.78 17.25
N ILE A 72 -5.66 9.79 16.35
CA ILE A 72 -5.17 8.44 16.58
C ILE A 72 -3.78 8.32 15.98
N LYS A 73 -2.83 7.72 16.71
CA LYS A 73 -1.48 7.44 16.22
C LYS A 73 -1.48 6.27 15.24
N PRO A 74 -1.19 6.49 13.93
CA PRO A 74 -1.07 5.42 12.97
C PRO A 74 0.26 4.69 13.13
N ILE A 75 0.23 3.37 13.17
CA ILE A 75 1.40 2.50 13.07
C ILE A 75 1.36 1.85 11.70
N ILE A 76 2.36 2.16 10.87
CA ILE A 76 2.43 1.63 9.52
C ILE A 76 3.22 0.33 9.52
N GLY A 77 2.56 -0.72 9.08
CA GLY A 77 3.11 -2.06 8.99
C GLY A 77 2.60 -2.83 7.78
N MET A 78 3.02 -4.06 7.68
CA MET A 78 2.62 -5.02 6.65
C MET A 78 2.73 -6.44 7.22
N GLU A 79 1.75 -7.29 6.99
CA GLU A 79 1.92 -8.72 7.16
C GLU A 79 2.58 -9.31 5.92
N ALA A 80 3.91 -9.43 5.96
CA ALA A 80 4.70 -9.94 4.85
C ALA A 80 4.56 -11.45 4.71
N TYR A 81 4.66 -11.94 3.47
CA TYR A 81 4.84 -13.34 3.16
C TYR A 81 6.34 -13.63 3.02
N ILE A 82 6.90 -14.49 3.86
CA ILE A 82 8.31 -14.87 3.83
C ILE A 82 8.49 -16.35 3.47
N HIS A 83 9.48 -16.66 2.66
CA HIS A 83 9.94 -18.02 2.41
C HIS A 83 11.44 -18.14 2.71
N ASN A 84 11.90 -19.39 2.91
CA ASN A 84 13.28 -19.68 3.34
C ASN A 84 14.21 -20.05 2.18
N GLU A 85 13.73 -19.96 0.93
CA GLU A 85 14.57 -20.23 -0.25
C GLU A 85 15.54 -19.05 -0.49
N ASP A 86 16.74 -19.35 -0.98
CA ASP A 86 17.78 -18.34 -1.20
C ASP A 86 17.39 -17.34 -2.28
N GLU A 87 16.72 -17.81 -3.35
CA GLU A 87 16.26 -16.96 -4.44
C GLU A 87 14.86 -16.44 -4.19
N ILE A 88 14.67 -15.11 -4.18
CA ILE A 88 13.38 -14.48 -4.00
C ILE A 88 12.34 -14.96 -5.03
N GLY A 89 12.78 -15.20 -6.27
CA GLY A 89 11.93 -15.62 -7.39
C GLY A 89 11.67 -17.13 -7.47
N ASP A 90 12.12 -17.94 -6.51
CA ASP A 90 11.93 -19.38 -6.53
C ASP A 90 10.46 -19.79 -6.62
N LYS A 91 10.13 -20.60 -7.62
CA LYS A 91 8.78 -21.13 -7.90
C LYS A 91 8.67 -22.63 -7.65
N SER A 92 9.68 -23.25 -7.07
CA SER A 92 9.67 -24.68 -6.74
C SER A 92 8.69 -25.03 -5.64
N THR A 93 8.43 -24.04 -4.74
CA THR A 93 7.51 -24.19 -3.62
C THR A 93 6.54 -23.01 -3.50
N ARG A 94 5.33 -23.31 -3.00
CA ARG A 94 4.35 -22.31 -2.57
C ARG A 94 4.42 -22.06 -1.07
N LYS A 95 5.33 -22.73 -0.36
CA LYS A 95 5.48 -22.59 1.09
C LYS A 95 5.88 -21.15 1.41
N ARG A 96 5.20 -20.58 2.37
CA ARG A 96 5.44 -19.26 2.90
C ARG A 96 4.94 -19.19 4.32
N PHE A 97 5.49 -18.25 5.07
CA PHE A 97 5.05 -17.92 6.42
C PHE A 97 4.59 -16.48 6.48
N HIS A 98 3.76 -16.15 7.44
CA HIS A 98 3.35 -14.80 7.74
C HIS A 98 4.31 -14.17 8.74
N LEU A 99 4.52 -12.86 8.61
CA LEU A 99 5.39 -12.08 9.47
C LEU A 99 4.92 -10.63 9.52
N CYS A 100 4.58 -10.10 10.69
CA CYS A 100 4.22 -8.69 10.79
C CYS A 100 5.45 -7.82 10.97
N LEU A 101 5.54 -6.78 10.16
CA LEU A 101 6.63 -5.79 10.20
C LEU A 101 6.03 -4.40 10.42
N TYR A 102 6.65 -3.58 11.29
CA TYR A 102 6.19 -2.24 11.62
C TYR A 102 7.31 -1.23 11.47
N ALA A 103 7.03 -0.08 10.86
CA ALA A 103 8.00 1.01 10.72
C ALA A 103 8.10 1.82 12.01
N LYS A 104 9.29 1.86 12.62
CA LYS A 104 9.58 2.75 13.74
C LYS A 104 9.71 4.21 13.31
N ASN A 105 10.28 4.43 12.13
CA ASN A 105 10.68 5.73 11.62
C ASN A 105 10.76 5.73 10.08
N ASP A 106 11.29 6.81 9.51
CA ASP A 106 11.44 6.96 8.04
C ASP A 106 12.32 5.88 7.40
N VAL A 107 13.38 5.41 8.08
CA VAL A 107 14.24 4.32 7.57
C VAL A 107 13.43 3.03 7.47
N GLY A 108 12.73 2.65 8.55
CA GLY A 108 11.86 1.47 8.55
C GLY A 108 10.75 1.58 7.50
N TYR A 109 10.16 2.75 7.31
CA TYR A 109 9.14 2.95 6.28
C TYR A 109 9.69 2.75 4.86
N LYS A 110 10.89 3.26 4.57
CA LYS A 110 11.56 3.02 3.29
C LYS A 110 11.89 1.55 3.08
N ASN A 111 12.33 0.84 4.14
CA ASN A 111 12.59 -0.58 4.08
C ASN A 111 11.30 -1.39 3.84
N LEU A 112 10.16 -1.04 4.47
CA LEU A 112 8.87 -1.66 4.17
C LEU A 112 8.46 -1.45 2.70
N MET A 113 8.60 -0.22 2.18
CA MET A 113 8.29 0.06 0.77
C MET A 113 9.18 -0.76 -0.17
N TYR A 114 10.47 -0.87 0.14
CA TYR A 114 11.41 -1.69 -0.62
C TYR A 114 11.01 -3.16 -0.61
N LEU A 115 10.80 -3.75 0.58
CA LEU A 115 10.41 -5.14 0.75
C LEU A 115 9.10 -5.45 0.00
N SER A 116 8.07 -4.63 0.15
CA SER A 116 6.81 -4.79 -0.58
C SER A 116 7.02 -4.72 -2.10
N SER A 117 7.80 -3.74 -2.59
CA SER A 117 8.06 -3.59 -4.03
C SER A 117 8.82 -4.79 -4.60
N GLN A 118 9.86 -5.26 -3.92
CA GLN A 118 10.64 -6.43 -4.35
C GLN A 118 9.81 -7.71 -4.34
N ALA A 119 8.93 -7.87 -3.32
CA ALA A 119 8.02 -9.00 -3.23
C ALA A 119 7.10 -9.09 -4.46
N TYR A 120 6.58 -7.95 -4.94
CA TYR A 120 5.74 -7.91 -6.15
C TYR A 120 6.55 -8.06 -7.44
N MET A 121 7.70 -7.39 -7.55
CA MET A 121 8.48 -7.39 -8.80
C MET A 121 9.23 -8.71 -9.02
N HIS A 122 9.77 -9.31 -7.97
CA HIS A 122 10.68 -10.44 -8.08
C HIS A 122 10.25 -11.68 -7.30
N GLY A 123 9.50 -11.52 -6.19
CA GLY A 123 9.09 -12.63 -5.32
C GLY A 123 7.71 -13.19 -5.60
N PHE A 124 6.98 -12.66 -6.57
CA PHE A 124 5.58 -13.03 -6.79
C PHE A 124 5.43 -14.44 -7.38
N TYR A 125 4.86 -15.32 -6.54
CA TYR A 125 4.38 -16.64 -6.94
C TYR A 125 3.15 -17.00 -6.14
N TYR A 126 1.96 -16.76 -6.67
CA TYR A 126 0.65 -16.74 -6.01
C TYR A 126 0.51 -15.62 -4.96
N TYR A 127 1.59 -15.28 -4.24
CA TYR A 127 1.66 -14.23 -3.23
C TYR A 127 2.96 -13.43 -3.40
N PRO A 128 2.97 -12.14 -3.02
CA PRO A 128 4.21 -11.34 -3.03
C PRO A 128 5.10 -11.76 -1.85
N ARG A 129 6.15 -12.52 -2.12
CA ARG A 129 7.02 -13.10 -1.11
C ARG A 129 8.35 -12.37 -1.01
N ILE A 130 8.86 -12.23 0.19
CA ILE A 130 10.24 -11.87 0.47
C ILE A 130 11.01 -13.13 0.93
N ASN A 131 12.33 -13.10 0.88
CA ASN A 131 13.16 -14.14 1.45
C ASN A 131 13.94 -13.63 2.68
N TRP A 132 14.62 -14.57 3.35
CA TRP A 132 15.34 -14.28 4.59
C TRP A 132 16.49 -13.27 4.41
N SER A 133 17.30 -13.41 3.35
CA SER A 133 18.44 -12.51 3.09
C SER A 133 17.97 -11.07 2.90
N MET A 134 16.94 -10.87 2.12
CA MET A 134 16.35 -9.53 1.89
C MET A 134 15.79 -8.92 3.18
N LEU A 135 15.07 -9.71 4.00
CA LEU A 135 14.55 -9.23 5.27
C LEU A 135 15.70 -8.79 6.20
N LYS A 136 16.78 -9.59 6.27
CA LYS A 136 17.95 -9.26 7.10
C LYS A 136 18.63 -7.98 6.66
N GLU A 137 18.83 -7.79 5.35
CA GLU A 137 19.47 -6.59 4.77
C GLU A 137 18.64 -5.32 4.99
N HIS A 138 17.32 -5.44 5.06
CA HIS A 138 16.38 -4.33 5.17
C HIS A 138 15.61 -4.31 6.51
N SER A 139 16.24 -4.79 7.59
CA SER A 139 15.63 -4.85 8.94
C SER A 139 15.74 -3.56 9.74
N GLU A 140 16.65 -2.66 9.38
CA GLU A 140 16.87 -1.41 10.11
C GLU A 140 15.59 -0.55 10.18
N GLY A 141 15.31 -0.02 11.36
CA GLY A 141 14.12 0.81 11.59
C GLY A 141 12.81 0.03 11.62
N LEU A 142 12.84 -1.31 11.58
CA LEU A 142 11.67 -2.17 11.68
C LEU A 142 11.54 -2.82 13.07
N ILE A 143 10.29 -3.07 13.46
CA ILE A 143 9.91 -4.02 14.49
C ILE A 143 9.30 -5.21 13.76
N CYS A 144 9.50 -6.42 14.30
CA CYS A 144 9.02 -7.67 13.73
C CYS A 144 8.21 -8.45 14.76
N SER A 145 7.09 -9.07 14.35
CA SER A 145 6.38 -10.04 15.17
C SER A 145 6.03 -11.32 14.44
N SER A 146 5.83 -12.40 15.20
CA SER A 146 5.72 -13.77 14.66
C SER A 146 4.44 -14.08 13.90
N ALA A 147 3.52 -13.13 13.79
CA ALA A 147 2.21 -13.26 13.15
C ALA A 147 1.31 -14.38 13.73
N CYS A 148 0.29 -14.81 12.94
CA CYS A 148 -0.75 -15.77 13.34
C CYS A 148 -0.25 -17.25 13.32
N LEU A 149 -1.19 -18.21 13.26
CA LEU A 149 -0.87 -19.65 13.12
C LEU A 149 -0.08 -19.98 11.83
N GLN A 150 -0.06 -19.09 10.85
CA GLN A 150 0.74 -19.21 9.63
C GLN A 150 2.14 -18.59 9.75
N GLY A 151 2.46 -17.93 10.88
CA GLY A 151 3.82 -17.49 11.20
C GLY A 151 4.74 -18.66 11.46
N GLU A 152 6.03 -18.56 11.12
CA GLU A 152 6.96 -19.68 11.10
C GLU A 152 7.13 -20.36 12.47
N VAL A 153 7.20 -19.58 13.56
CA VAL A 153 7.26 -20.11 14.95
C VAL A 153 6.01 -20.93 15.25
N ASN A 154 4.83 -20.33 15.06
CA ASN A 154 3.55 -20.94 15.39
C ASN A 154 3.24 -22.14 14.48
N TRP A 155 3.68 -22.07 13.21
CA TRP A 155 3.51 -23.14 12.26
C TRP A 155 4.31 -24.41 12.67
N HIS A 156 5.54 -24.25 13.19
CA HIS A 156 6.31 -25.36 13.71
C HIS A 156 5.72 -25.96 15.00
N LEU A 157 5.14 -25.12 15.86
CA LEU A 157 4.46 -25.57 17.09
C LEU A 157 3.13 -26.28 16.82
N ASN A 158 2.43 -25.89 15.76
CA ASN A 158 1.16 -26.49 15.39
C ASN A 158 1.35 -27.83 14.67
N LEU A 159 1.44 -28.91 15.45
CA LEU A 159 1.65 -30.29 14.96
C LEU A 159 0.37 -30.94 14.42
N SER A 160 -0.50 -30.19 13.74
CA SER A 160 -1.59 -30.77 12.95
C SER A 160 -1.05 -31.71 11.86
N GLU A 161 -1.81 -32.72 11.46
CA GLU A 161 -1.44 -33.67 10.40
C GLU A 161 -0.94 -32.95 9.14
N ARG A 162 -1.65 -31.88 8.76
CA ARG A 162 -1.30 -31.04 7.61
C ARG A 162 0.09 -30.41 7.77
N ASN A 163 0.37 -29.80 8.92
CA ASN A 163 1.64 -29.13 9.14
C ASN A 163 2.80 -30.10 9.25
N VAL A 164 2.61 -31.22 9.94
CA VAL A 164 3.62 -32.29 10.04
C VAL A 164 3.96 -32.83 8.65
N LYS A 165 2.93 -33.11 7.81
CA LYS A 165 3.14 -33.55 6.42
C LYS A 165 3.92 -32.53 5.59
N ASN A 166 3.77 -31.24 5.89
CA ASN A 166 4.46 -30.14 5.21
C ASN A 166 5.76 -29.69 5.92
N GLY A 167 6.26 -30.46 6.90
CA GLY A 167 7.58 -30.29 7.51
C GLY A 167 7.60 -29.48 8.80
N ALA A 168 6.49 -29.41 9.56
CA ALA A 168 6.52 -28.88 10.94
C ALA A 168 7.34 -29.83 11.84
N LEU A 169 8.24 -29.27 12.67
CA LEU A 169 9.24 -30.02 13.43
C LEU A 169 9.09 -29.86 14.96
N GLY A 170 8.08 -29.11 15.41
CA GLY A 170 7.77 -28.95 16.83
C GLY A 170 8.63 -27.89 17.54
N TYR A 171 8.69 -28.04 18.87
CA TYR A 171 9.20 -27.05 19.81
C TYR A 171 10.64 -26.58 19.53
N ASP A 172 11.58 -27.54 19.34
CA ASP A 172 12.99 -27.18 19.19
C ASP A 172 13.26 -26.36 17.94
N GLU A 173 12.56 -26.66 16.86
CA GLU A 173 12.67 -25.88 15.63
C GLU A 173 12.00 -24.50 15.77
N ALA A 174 10.82 -24.43 16.36
CA ALA A 174 10.15 -23.18 16.66
C ALA A 174 11.03 -22.23 17.50
N LYS A 175 11.73 -22.79 18.51
CA LYS A 175 12.68 -22.04 19.33
C LYS A 175 13.88 -21.54 18.53
N LYS A 176 14.45 -22.36 17.64
CA LYS A 176 15.54 -21.92 16.74
C LYS A 176 15.09 -20.80 15.83
N VAL A 177 13.89 -20.89 15.28
CA VAL A 177 13.28 -19.82 14.46
C VAL A 177 13.16 -18.55 15.26
N ALA A 178 12.60 -18.60 16.49
CA ALA A 178 12.49 -17.42 17.35
C ALA A 178 13.84 -16.77 17.64
N LEU A 179 14.88 -17.57 17.91
CA LEU A 179 16.25 -17.07 18.11
C LEU A 179 16.84 -16.45 16.84
N ARG A 180 16.58 -17.03 15.67
CA ARG A 180 17.03 -16.49 14.38
C ARG A 180 16.45 -15.10 14.11
N TYR A 181 15.15 -14.88 14.39
CA TYR A 181 14.54 -13.55 14.29
C TYR A 181 15.10 -12.60 15.37
N LYS A 182 15.28 -13.07 16.59
CA LYS A 182 15.89 -12.27 17.65
C LYS A 182 17.31 -11.82 17.32
N GLU A 183 18.11 -12.65 16.64
CA GLU A 183 19.46 -12.29 16.19
C GLU A 183 19.43 -11.06 15.26
N VAL A 184 18.40 -10.92 14.41
CA VAL A 184 18.29 -9.82 13.45
C VAL A 184 17.66 -8.59 14.08
N PHE A 185 16.59 -8.75 14.86
CA PHE A 185 15.77 -7.63 15.36
C PHE A 185 16.06 -7.29 16.84
N GLY A 186 16.80 -8.12 17.56
CA GLY A 186 17.10 -7.89 18.99
C GLY A 186 15.83 -7.77 19.84
N ASP A 187 15.71 -6.67 20.57
CA ASP A 187 14.56 -6.34 21.41
C ASP A 187 13.36 -5.77 20.63
N ASP A 188 13.48 -5.68 19.31
CA ASP A 188 12.40 -5.32 18.39
C ASP A 188 11.76 -6.56 17.74
N TYR A 189 12.08 -7.77 18.21
CA TYR A 189 11.36 -8.98 17.86
C TYR A 189 10.40 -9.40 18.96
N TYR A 190 9.15 -9.71 18.59
CA TYR A 190 8.09 -10.13 19.49
C TYR A 190 7.41 -11.40 18.98
N MET A 191 6.92 -12.25 19.90
CA MET A 191 6.02 -13.35 19.55
C MET A 191 4.58 -12.95 19.81
N GLU A 192 3.69 -13.31 18.89
CA GLU A 192 2.25 -13.03 19.01
C GLU A 192 1.51 -14.20 19.67
N LEU A 193 0.63 -13.87 20.61
CA LEU A 193 -0.40 -14.76 21.13
C LEU A 193 -1.77 -14.25 20.71
N MET A 194 -2.59 -15.18 20.21
CA MET A 194 -3.97 -14.94 19.77
C MET A 194 -4.91 -15.90 20.47
N ARG A 195 -6.04 -15.40 20.95
CA ARG A 195 -7.03 -16.18 21.70
C ARG A 195 -8.44 -15.97 21.16
N HIS A 196 -8.74 -16.64 20.05
CA HIS A 196 -10.08 -16.60 19.41
C HIS A 196 -10.98 -17.78 19.83
N GLY A 197 -10.51 -18.67 20.73
CA GLY A 197 -11.21 -19.92 21.03
C GLY A 197 -10.94 -21.03 20.02
N ILE A 198 -9.86 -20.94 19.25
CA ILE A 198 -9.43 -21.95 18.29
C ILE A 198 -8.49 -22.95 18.98
N ASP A 199 -8.78 -24.24 18.94
CA ASP A 199 -8.01 -25.28 19.61
C ASP A 199 -6.51 -25.24 19.26
N HIS A 200 -6.18 -25.01 18.01
CA HIS A 200 -4.78 -24.94 17.57
C HIS A 200 -4.02 -23.76 18.24
N GLN A 201 -4.66 -22.63 18.51
CA GLN A 201 -4.04 -21.53 19.23
C GLN A 201 -3.81 -21.92 20.68
N PHE A 202 -4.83 -22.47 21.34
CA PHE A 202 -4.73 -22.89 22.73
C PHE A 202 -3.63 -23.95 22.93
N ASN A 203 -3.47 -24.88 22.00
CA ASN A 203 -2.47 -25.96 22.09
C ASN A 203 -1.03 -25.44 22.07
N ILE A 204 -0.75 -24.32 21.39
CA ILE A 204 0.61 -23.75 21.26
C ILE A 204 0.93 -22.66 22.29
N ASP A 205 -0.06 -22.11 23.00
CA ASP A 205 0.13 -21.02 23.96
C ASP A 205 1.24 -21.29 24.98
N LYS A 206 1.21 -22.49 25.59
CA LYS A 206 2.20 -22.89 26.61
C LYS A 206 3.64 -22.98 26.04
N ASP A 207 3.76 -23.43 24.81
CA ASP A 207 5.05 -23.53 24.14
C ASP A 207 5.59 -22.15 23.74
N ILE A 208 4.75 -21.25 23.28
CA ILE A 208 5.12 -19.84 23.03
C ILE A 208 5.60 -19.18 24.32
N MET A 209 4.85 -19.31 25.43
CA MET A 209 5.25 -18.79 26.73
C MET A 209 6.58 -19.36 27.20
N LYS A 210 6.81 -20.66 27.00
CA LYS A 210 8.06 -21.34 27.35
C LYS A 210 9.23 -20.84 26.51
N ILE A 211 9.05 -20.71 25.17
CA ILE A 211 10.07 -20.12 24.27
C ILE A 211 10.39 -18.69 24.72
N SER A 212 9.39 -17.87 25.01
CA SER A 212 9.59 -16.50 25.50
C SER A 212 10.47 -16.48 26.76
N LYS A 213 10.17 -17.31 27.75
CA LYS A 213 10.93 -17.40 29.00
C LYS A 213 12.37 -17.86 28.75
N GLU A 214 12.59 -18.81 27.85
CA GLU A 214 13.91 -19.39 27.58
C GLU A 214 14.78 -18.49 26.68
N THR A 215 14.18 -17.69 25.82
CA THR A 215 14.86 -16.82 24.84
C THR A 215 14.89 -15.36 25.24
N GLY A 216 14.03 -14.94 26.16
CA GLY A 216 13.81 -13.53 26.50
C GLY A 216 13.14 -12.74 25.38
N VAL A 217 12.49 -13.38 24.41
CA VAL A 217 11.64 -12.71 23.40
C VAL A 217 10.33 -12.35 24.07
N LYS A 218 9.92 -11.08 23.98
CA LYS A 218 8.68 -10.60 24.56
C LYS A 218 7.47 -11.12 23.77
N ILE A 219 6.34 -11.26 24.47
CA ILE A 219 5.06 -11.63 23.86
C ILE A 219 4.17 -10.41 23.76
N ILE A 220 3.39 -10.31 22.68
CA ILE A 220 2.31 -9.35 22.49
C ILE A 220 0.98 -10.07 22.28
N ALA A 221 -0.09 -9.47 22.80
CA ALA A 221 -1.46 -9.92 22.58
C ALA A 221 -1.99 -9.31 21.30
N THR A 222 -2.42 -10.12 20.34
CA THR A 222 -3.00 -9.65 19.09
C THR A 222 -4.33 -10.32 18.78
N ASN A 223 -5.11 -9.77 17.84
CA ASN A 223 -6.44 -10.28 17.52
C ASN A 223 -6.64 -10.53 16.02
N ASP A 224 -5.59 -10.38 15.20
CA ASP A 224 -5.66 -10.66 13.75
C ASP A 224 -6.99 -10.15 13.13
N THR A 225 -7.23 -8.84 13.35
CA THR A 225 -8.56 -8.24 13.16
C THR A 225 -8.87 -8.07 11.68
N HIS A 226 -9.95 -8.69 11.21
CA HIS A 226 -10.36 -8.68 9.81
C HIS A 226 -11.62 -7.85 9.53
N TYR A 227 -12.43 -7.57 10.53
CA TYR A 227 -13.63 -6.74 10.41
C TYR A 227 -13.86 -5.89 11.67
N THR A 228 -14.67 -4.84 11.54
CA THR A 228 -14.75 -3.80 12.58
C THR A 228 -15.71 -4.19 13.73
N LEU A 229 -16.90 -4.67 13.41
CA LEU A 229 -17.92 -5.01 14.40
C LEU A 229 -18.12 -6.53 14.44
N GLN A 230 -18.51 -7.08 15.59
CA GLN A 230 -18.75 -8.52 15.71
C GLN A 230 -19.87 -9.01 14.78
N GLU A 231 -20.90 -8.20 14.57
CA GLU A 231 -22.00 -8.47 13.63
C GLU A 231 -21.57 -8.48 12.16
N ASP A 232 -20.39 -7.99 11.80
CA ASP A 232 -19.86 -8.02 10.44
C ASP A 232 -19.35 -9.41 10.03
N ALA A 233 -19.29 -10.38 10.95
CA ALA A 233 -18.73 -11.72 10.72
C ALA A 233 -19.39 -12.46 9.53
N ASP A 234 -20.74 -12.45 9.44
CA ASP A 234 -21.47 -13.10 8.34
C ASP A 234 -21.20 -12.43 7.00
N ALA A 235 -21.13 -11.09 6.99
CA ALA A 235 -20.78 -10.31 5.79
C ALA A 235 -19.34 -10.59 5.34
N HIS A 236 -18.42 -10.71 6.30
CA HIS A 236 -17.03 -11.08 6.05
C HIS A 236 -16.91 -12.50 5.46
N GLU A 237 -17.65 -13.48 5.99
CA GLU A 237 -17.71 -14.82 5.40
C GLU A 237 -18.23 -14.83 3.96
N ALA A 238 -19.26 -14.03 3.66
CA ALA A 238 -19.75 -13.87 2.29
C ALA A 238 -18.68 -13.23 1.37
N PHE A 239 -17.96 -12.24 1.89
CA PHE A 239 -16.84 -11.60 1.18
C PHE A 239 -15.72 -12.60 0.86
N MET A 240 -15.32 -13.44 1.79
CA MET A 240 -14.35 -14.51 1.58
C MET A 240 -14.78 -15.50 0.50
N CYS A 241 -16.08 -15.74 0.29
CA CYS A 241 -16.57 -16.60 -0.78
C CYS A 241 -16.16 -16.08 -2.17
N ILE A 242 -16.09 -14.76 -2.35
CA ILE A 242 -15.64 -14.14 -3.60
C ILE A 242 -14.17 -14.51 -3.85
N ALA A 243 -13.31 -14.37 -2.83
CA ALA A 243 -11.87 -14.72 -2.91
C ALA A 243 -11.65 -16.19 -3.27
N MET A 244 -12.48 -17.07 -2.71
CA MET A 244 -12.38 -18.52 -2.91
C MET A 244 -13.09 -19.02 -4.18
N ASN A 245 -13.82 -18.15 -4.87
CA ASN A 245 -14.72 -18.52 -5.96
C ASN A 245 -15.68 -19.68 -5.56
N LYS A 246 -16.32 -19.51 -4.40
CA LYS A 246 -17.22 -20.49 -3.79
C LYS A 246 -18.58 -19.87 -3.52
N LEU A 247 -19.63 -20.70 -3.52
CA LEU A 247 -20.94 -20.27 -3.06
C LEU A 247 -20.99 -20.27 -1.52
N TYR A 248 -21.82 -19.40 -0.95
CA TYR A 248 -21.97 -19.29 0.51
C TYR A 248 -22.44 -20.63 1.15
N ASP A 249 -23.29 -21.38 0.45
CA ASP A 249 -23.83 -22.67 0.90
C ASP A 249 -22.93 -23.88 0.58
N ASP A 250 -21.77 -23.68 -0.08
CA ASP A 250 -20.82 -24.78 -0.37
C ASP A 250 -20.28 -25.34 0.96
N PRO A 251 -20.57 -26.62 1.30
CA PRO A 251 -20.10 -27.21 2.55
C PRO A 251 -18.59 -27.39 2.64
N ASN A 252 -17.89 -27.34 1.49
CA ASN A 252 -16.44 -27.53 1.41
C ASN A 252 -15.68 -26.21 1.32
N ARG A 253 -16.35 -25.05 1.48
CA ARG A 253 -15.64 -23.78 1.56
C ARG A 253 -14.91 -23.64 2.89
N MET A 254 -13.83 -22.91 2.89
CA MET A 254 -13.19 -22.49 4.14
C MET A 254 -14.15 -21.59 4.93
N ARG A 255 -14.28 -21.85 6.21
CA ARG A 255 -15.05 -21.04 7.18
C ARG A 255 -14.18 -20.82 8.41
N HIS A 256 -14.31 -19.65 9.00
CA HIS A 256 -13.81 -19.48 10.36
C HIS A 256 -14.72 -20.25 11.32
N SER A 257 -14.11 -20.99 12.22
CA SER A 257 -14.87 -21.74 13.26
C SER A 257 -15.44 -20.81 14.34
N VAL A 258 -15.03 -19.56 14.36
CA VAL A 258 -15.33 -18.55 15.38
C VAL A 258 -15.52 -17.17 14.73
N HIS A 259 -16.32 -16.30 15.37
CA HIS A 259 -16.60 -14.93 14.91
C HIS A 259 -15.90 -13.90 15.82
N GLU A 260 -14.56 -14.08 16.02
CA GLU A 260 -13.79 -13.35 17.02
C GLU A 260 -12.75 -12.38 16.42
N PHE A 261 -12.72 -12.21 15.10
CA PHE A 261 -11.73 -11.39 14.39
C PHE A 261 -12.14 -9.91 14.25
N TYR A 262 -13.00 -9.42 15.16
CA TYR A 262 -13.44 -8.02 15.19
C TYR A 262 -12.55 -7.13 16.06
N VAL A 263 -12.73 -5.81 15.97
CA VAL A 263 -12.02 -4.83 16.80
C VAL A 263 -12.51 -4.90 18.24
N LYS A 264 -11.79 -5.65 19.08
CA LYS A 264 -12.08 -5.79 20.51
C LYS A 264 -11.67 -4.55 21.29
N SER A 265 -12.42 -4.24 22.36
CA SER A 265 -12.04 -3.19 23.29
C SER A 265 -10.80 -3.56 24.10
N PRO A 266 -10.08 -2.56 24.67
CA PRO A 266 -8.98 -2.82 25.59
C PRO A 266 -9.36 -3.73 26.79
N ASN A 267 -10.59 -3.60 27.28
CA ASN A 267 -11.09 -4.45 28.39
C ASN A 267 -11.28 -5.89 27.93
N GLN A 268 -11.91 -6.13 26.79
CA GLN A 268 -12.06 -7.48 26.22
C GLN A 268 -10.71 -8.16 26.01
N MET A 269 -9.74 -7.42 25.48
CA MET A 269 -8.38 -7.95 25.31
C MET A 269 -7.71 -8.22 26.67
N ALA A 270 -7.86 -7.34 27.65
CA ALA A 270 -7.31 -7.54 29.00
C ALA A 270 -7.95 -8.77 29.72
N GLU A 271 -9.24 -9.02 29.51
CA GLU A 271 -9.92 -10.21 30.04
C GLU A 271 -9.39 -11.49 29.38
N LEU A 272 -9.21 -11.50 28.03
CA LEU A 272 -8.66 -12.64 27.31
C LEU A 272 -7.21 -12.98 27.72
N PHE A 273 -6.44 -11.98 28.16
CA PHE A 273 -5.04 -12.11 28.57
C PHE A 273 -4.83 -11.78 30.05
N ALA A 274 -5.82 -12.05 30.91
CA ALA A 274 -5.75 -11.74 32.34
C ALA A 274 -4.60 -12.49 33.05
N ASP A 275 -4.20 -13.63 32.55
CA ASP A 275 -3.04 -14.42 33.00
C ASP A 275 -1.69 -13.90 32.49
N MET A 276 -1.69 -12.93 31.55
CA MET A 276 -0.48 -12.38 30.91
C MET A 276 -0.63 -10.87 30.61
N PRO A 277 -0.81 -10.02 31.64
CA PRO A 277 -1.02 -8.59 31.43
C PRO A 277 0.15 -7.89 30.74
N GLU A 278 1.37 -8.44 30.82
CA GLU A 278 2.55 -7.94 30.12
C GLU A 278 2.39 -8.03 28.59
N ALA A 279 1.68 -9.01 28.06
CA ALA A 279 1.42 -9.12 26.61
C ALA A 279 0.54 -7.97 26.10
N ILE A 280 -0.38 -7.48 26.94
CA ILE A 280 -1.17 -6.27 26.67
C ILE A 280 -0.26 -5.02 26.74
N ALA A 281 0.55 -4.89 27.80
CA ALA A 281 1.44 -3.74 27.99
C ALA A 281 2.47 -3.62 26.87
N ASN A 282 3.00 -4.74 26.36
CA ASN A 282 3.97 -4.76 25.26
C ASN A 282 3.39 -4.24 23.93
N THR A 283 2.06 -4.24 23.75
CA THR A 283 1.46 -3.63 22.56
C THR A 283 1.64 -2.11 22.56
N GLN A 284 1.56 -1.51 23.75
CA GLN A 284 1.82 -0.08 23.92
C GLN A 284 3.31 0.24 23.78
N GLU A 285 4.21 -0.66 24.24
CA GLU A 285 5.66 -0.49 24.02
C GLU A 285 5.99 -0.38 22.52
N ILE A 286 5.39 -1.23 21.68
CA ILE A 286 5.56 -1.14 20.22
C ILE A 286 4.98 0.18 19.69
N ALA A 287 3.78 0.54 20.14
CA ALA A 287 3.16 1.80 19.74
C ALA A 287 4.05 3.01 20.07
N ASP A 288 4.70 3.01 21.24
CA ASP A 288 5.60 4.09 21.68
C ASP A 288 6.89 4.14 20.87
N LYS A 289 7.42 2.98 20.41
CA LYS A 289 8.60 2.89 19.55
C LYS A 289 8.31 3.37 18.11
N CYS A 290 7.08 3.30 17.62
CA CYS A 290 6.71 3.67 16.26
C CYS A 290 6.37 5.17 16.18
N ASN A 291 7.27 5.97 15.58
CA ASN A 291 7.12 7.43 15.51
C ASN A 291 7.38 7.94 14.08
N LEU A 292 6.72 7.30 13.11
CA LEU A 292 6.82 7.69 11.71
C LEU A 292 6.06 8.99 11.43
N GLU A 293 6.72 9.95 10.80
CA GLU A 293 6.13 11.17 10.26
C GLU A 293 6.29 11.20 8.74
N ILE A 294 5.19 10.88 8.02
CA ILE A 294 5.17 10.90 6.55
C ILE A 294 5.11 12.36 6.08
N LYS A 295 6.12 12.79 5.33
CA LYS A 295 6.16 14.12 4.73
C LYS A 295 5.21 14.18 3.54
N LEU A 296 4.11 14.92 3.68
CA LEU A 296 3.11 15.12 2.65
C LEU A 296 3.19 16.53 2.07
N GLY A 297 2.60 16.72 0.88
CA GLY A 297 2.50 18.04 0.23
C GLY A 297 3.73 18.47 -0.55
N ASN A 298 4.76 17.65 -0.63
CA ASN A 298 5.93 17.87 -1.47
C ASN A 298 5.88 16.89 -2.66
N PRO A 299 5.24 17.25 -3.79
CA PRO A 299 5.23 16.40 -4.96
C PRO A 299 6.66 16.21 -5.46
N THR A 300 7.04 14.96 -5.69
CA THR A 300 8.35 14.60 -6.25
C THR A 300 8.10 14.09 -7.68
N PRO A 301 8.19 14.97 -8.68
CA PRO A 301 8.05 14.53 -10.07
C PRO A 301 9.21 13.60 -10.43
N PRO A 302 9.02 12.66 -11.37
CA PRO A 302 10.10 11.82 -11.85
C PRO A 302 11.18 12.68 -12.54
N ASN A 303 12.43 12.25 -12.41
CA ASN A 303 13.56 12.89 -13.07
C ASN A 303 13.61 12.56 -14.56
N PHE A 304 13.97 13.53 -15.39
CA PHE A 304 14.22 13.30 -16.83
C PHE A 304 15.60 12.68 -17.02
N LYS A 305 15.65 11.42 -17.45
CA LYS A 305 16.89 10.63 -17.58
C LYS A 305 17.75 10.96 -18.80
N PHE A 306 17.17 11.59 -19.80
CA PHE A 306 17.83 11.79 -21.11
C PHE A 306 18.38 13.21 -21.27
N ALA A 307 18.59 13.95 -20.18
CA ALA A 307 19.05 15.34 -20.25
C ALA A 307 20.38 15.51 -21.01
N LYS A 308 21.38 14.69 -20.72
CA LYS A 308 22.69 14.73 -21.39
C LYS A 308 22.57 14.36 -22.87
N GLN A 309 21.91 13.27 -23.19
CA GLN A 309 21.70 12.82 -24.56
C GLN A 309 20.95 13.88 -25.39
N THR A 310 19.86 14.44 -24.84
CA THR A 310 19.08 15.47 -25.51
C THR A 310 19.90 16.74 -25.74
N ALA A 311 20.72 17.13 -24.77
CA ALA A 311 21.59 18.28 -24.90
C ALA A 311 22.64 18.10 -26.00
N GLU A 312 23.24 16.92 -26.12
CA GLU A 312 24.17 16.57 -27.20
C GLU A 312 23.49 16.60 -28.57
N GLU A 313 22.29 15.98 -28.70
CA GLU A 313 21.51 15.95 -29.93
C GLU A 313 21.09 17.34 -30.39
N GLU A 314 20.75 18.22 -29.46
CA GLU A 314 20.26 19.59 -29.74
C GLU A 314 21.38 20.65 -29.71
N GLY A 315 22.63 20.28 -29.40
CA GLY A 315 23.77 21.20 -29.33
C GLY A 315 23.68 22.20 -28.19
N VAL A 316 23.10 21.81 -27.06
CA VAL A 316 22.89 22.66 -25.86
C VAL A 316 23.94 22.35 -24.81
N THR A 317 24.52 23.39 -24.22
CA THR A 317 25.45 23.26 -23.08
C THR A 317 24.65 23.18 -21.79
N LEU A 318 24.85 22.11 -21.00
CA LEU A 318 24.24 21.96 -19.68
C LEU A 318 25.00 22.74 -18.60
N PRO A 319 24.29 23.40 -17.67
CA PRO A 319 24.94 24.13 -16.57
C PRO A 319 25.56 23.21 -15.53
N GLU A 320 25.12 21.97 -15.39
CA GLU A 320 25.59 21.03 -14.38
C GLU A 320 25.94 19.66 -14.96
N GLU A 321 26.97 19.02 -14.43
CA GLU A 321 27.37 17.65 -14.80
C GLU A 321 26.55 16.57 -14.09
N ALA A 322 25.65 16.93 -13.17
CA ALA A 322 24.84 16.01 -12.42
C ALA A 322 23.97 15.11 -13.33
N GLU A 323 23.70 13.89 -12.88
CA GLU A 323 22.80 12.97 -13.60
C GLU A 323 21.38 13.51 -13.67
N TYR A 324 20.94 14.17 -12.60
CA TYR A 324 19.62 14.80 -12.49
C TYR A 324 19.78 16.21 -11.93
N SER A 325 19.30 17.19 -12.67
CA SER A 325 19.35 18.59 -12.28
C SER A 325 18.15 19.34 -12.84
N LEU A 326 17.48 20.10 -11.97
CA LEU A 326 16.39 20.97 -12.38
C LEU A 326 16.87 22.06 -13.35
N GLU A 327 18.08 22.57 -13.13
CA GLU A 327 18.74 23.58 -13.95
C GLU A 327 18.97 23.06 -15.36
N ASN A 328 19.42 21.81 -15.50
CA ASN A 328 19.58 21.14 -16.80
C ASN A 328 18.23 20.97 -17.50
N ASP A 329 17.22 20.52 -16.78
CA ASP A 329 15.88 20.36 -17.32
C ASP A 329 15.28 21.69 -17.80
N ILE A 330 15.47 22.79 -17.06
CA ILE A 330 15.02 24.13 -17.44
C ILE A 330 15.68 24.56 -18.76
N VAL A 331 16.99 24.37 -18.90
CA VAL A 331 17.72 24.76 -20.11
C VAL A 331 17.24 24.00 -21.33
N ILE A 332 17.13 22.68 -21.22
CA ILE A 332 16.65 21.83 -22.32
C ILE A 332 15.19 22.15 -22.69
N PHE A 333 14.32 22.23 -21.68
CA PHE A 333 12.90 22.55 -21.88
C PHE A 333 12.72 23.88 -22.61
N ASN A 334 13.39 24.93 -22.14
CA ASN A 334 13.31 26.25 -22.75
C ASN A 334 13.86 26.26 -24.19
N HIS A 335 14.94 25.54 -24.46
CA HIS A 335 15.49 25.37 -25.81
C HIS A 335 14.50 24.71 -26.74
N LEU A 336 14.01 23.52 -26.39
CA LEU A 336 13.06 22.76 -27.20
C LEU A 336 11.75 23.52 -27.45
N CYS A 337 11.25 24.27 -26.47
CA CYS A 337 10.09 25.11 -26.63
C CYS A 337 10.30 26.22 -27.69
N ARG A 338 11.46 26.88 -27.64
CA ARG A 338 11.81 27.95 -28.58
C ARG A 338 12.03 27.40 -29.99
N GLU A 339 12.74 26.30 -30.16
CA GLU A 339 12.93 25.65 -31.45
C GLU A 339 11.62 25.12 -32.04
N GLY A 340 10.76 24.52 -31.19
CA GLY A 340 9.42 24.11 -31.58
C GLY A 340 8.54 25.28 -32.03
N LEU A 341 8.65 26.45 -31.38
CA LEU A 341 7.93 27.66 -31.81
C LEU A 341 8.42 28.16 -33.16
N LYS A 342 9.73 28.21 -33.42
CA LYS A 342 10.25 28.63 -34.76
C LYS A 342 9.60 27.86 -35.88
N LYS A 343 9.54 26.51 -35.76
CA LYS A 343 8.90 25.63 -36.75
C LYS A 343 7.40 25.93 -36.95
N ARG A 344 6.69 26.26 -35.83
CA ARG A 344 5.26 26.56 -35.90
C ARG A 344 4.96 27.93 -36.49
N LEU A 345 5.83 28.90 -36.31
CA LEU A 345 5.66 30.26 -36.85
C LEU A 345 5.76 30.30 -38.39
N GLU A 346 6.36 29.28 -39.05
CA GLU A 346 6.40 29.16 -40.50
C GLU A 346 5.02 29.15 -41.17
N ILE A 347 3.99 28.70 -40.47
CA ILE A 347 2.59 28.61 -40.93
C ILE A 347 1.65 29.66 -40.31
N VAL A 348 2.19 30.55 -39.48
CA VAL A 348 1.42 31.61 -38.78
C VAL A 348 1.70 32.94 -39.50
N PRO A 349 0.69 33.81 -39.77
CA PRO A 349 0.91 35.17 -40.30
C PRO A 349 1.89 35.95 -39.42
N GLU A 350 2.80 36.68 -40.07
CA GLU A 350 3.92 37.38 -39.43
C GLU A 350 3.45 38.38 -38.36
N GLU A 351 2.33 39.06 -38.63
CA GLU A 351 1.71 40.02 -37.70
C GLU A 351 1.29 39.41 -36.38
N ARG A 352 1.15 38.07 -36.29
CA ARG A 352 0.79 37.36 -35.06
C ARG A 352 1.97 36.74 -34.35
N HIS A 353 3.19 36.75 -34.91
CA HIS A 353 4.35 36.07 -34.35
C HIS A 353 4.67 36.55 -32.92
N GLN A 354 4.49 37.86 -32.64
CA GLN A 354 4.81 38.38 -31.32
C GLN A 354 3.81 37.87 -30.27
N GLU A 355 2.53 37.76 -30.59
CA GLU A 355 1.50 37.17 -29.72
C GLU A 355 1.91 35.75 -29.25
N TYR A 356 2.40 34.91 -30.20
CA TYR A 356 2.83 33.56 -29.87
C TYR A 356 4.11 33.51 -29.04
N ARG A 357 5.07 34.42 -29.29
CA ARG A 357 6.30 34.52 -28.50
C ARG A 357 6.00 34.94 -27.07
N ASP A 358 5.16 35.95 -26.87
CA ASP A 358 4.77 36.45 -25.56
C ASP A 358 4.03 35.36 -24.78
N ARG A 359 3.10 34.66 -25.43
CA ARG A 359 2.38 33.55 -24.81
C ARG A 359 3.29 32.42 -24.41
N LEU A 360 4.21 31.99 -25.28
CA LEU A 360 5.17 30.95 -24.95
C LEU A 360 6.04 31.31 -23.73
N GLN A 361 6.48 32.58 -23.65
CA GLN A 361 7.29 33.02 -22.51
C GLN A 361 6.51 32.91 -21.20
N VAL A 362 5.25 33.32 -21.18
CA VAL A 362 4.36 33.18 -20.00
C VAL A 362 4.21 31.72 -19.58
N GLU A 363 3.98 30.80 -20.54
CA GLU A 363 3.82 29.37 -20.25
C GLU A 363 5.13 28.77 -19.71
N MET A 364 6.27 29.11 -20.31
CA MET A 364 7.59 28.63 -19.84
C MET A 364 7.88 29.14 -18.43
N ASP A 365 7.60 30.40 -18.12
CA ASP A 365 7.82 30.98 -16.79
C ASP A 365 6.97 30.28 -15.72
N ILE A 366 5.69 29.98 -16.02
CA ILE A 366 4.82 29.23 -15.12
C ILE A 366 5.38 27.83 -14.84
N ILE A 367 5.76 27.09 -15.89
CA ILE A 367 6.27 25.72 -15.76
C ILE A 367 7.60 25.69 -14.99
N ASN A 368 8.49 26.62 -15.30
CA ASN A 368 9.80 26.76 -14.63
C ASN A 368 9.62 27.11 -13.13
N ASN A 369 8.74 28.06 -12.81
CA ASN A 369 8.45 28.46 -11.43
C ASN A 369 7.83 27.32 -10.61
N MET A 370 7.00 26.49 -11.25
CA MET A 370 6.42 25.30 -10.63
C MET A 370 7.41 24.13 -10.49
N LYS A 371 8.62 24.23 -11.06
CA LYS A 371 9.65 23.18 -11.08
C LYS A 371 9.21 21.89 -11.80
N PHE A 372 8.44 22.04 -12.89
CA PHE A 372 7.93 20.93 -13.70
C PHE A 372 8.57 20.75 -15.10
N PRO A 373 9.70 21.39 -15.48
CA PRO A 373 10.31 21.15 -16.80
C PRO A 373 10.60 19.67 -17.04
N GLY A 374 11.18 18.95 -16.07
CA GLY A 374 11.49 17.53 -16.20
C GLY A 374 10.27 16.66 -16.53
N TYR A 375 9.11 16.94 -15.91
CA TYR A 375 7.86 16.25 -16.26
C TYR A 375 7.42 16.52 -17.72
N MET A 376 7.52 17.77 -18.16
CA MET A 376 7.19 18.12 -19.54
C MET A 376 8.14 17.46 -20.55
N LEU A 377 9.42 17.36 -20.21
CA LEU A 377 10.42 16.67 -21.02
C LEU A 377 10.13 15.15 -21.13
N ILE A 378 9.69 14.51 -20.05
CA ILE A 378 9.27 13.10 -20.06
C ILE A 378 8.06 12.89 -20.99
N VAL A 379 7.06 13.79 -20.92
CA VAL A 379 5.90 13.72 -21.83
C VAL A 379 6.32 13.96 -23.27
N TRP A 380 7.20 14.91 -23.51
CA TRP A 380 7.77 15.17 -24.83
C TRP A 380 8.50 13.95 -25.39
N GLU A 381 9.34 13.30 -24.58
CA GLU A 381 10.08 12.10 -24.94
C GLU A 381 9.13 10.96 -25.37
N PHE A 382 8.08 10.69 -24.60
CA PHE A 382 7.06 9.69 -24.97
C PHE A 382 6.42 9.99 -26.32
N VAL A 383 6.09 11.26 -26.58
CA VAL A 383 5.50 11.68 -27.86
C VAL A 383 6.48 11.49 -29.01
N ILE A 384 7.74 11.86 -28.82
CA ILE A 384 8.76 11.74 -29.86
C ILE A 384 9.07 10.27 -30.15
N GLN A 385 9.21 9.42 -29.13
CA GLN A 385 9.44 7.98 -29.32
C GLN A 385 8.25 7.30 -30.00
N ALA A 386 7.02 7.61 -29.59
CA ALA A 386 5.84 7.10 -30.27
C ALA A 386 5.83 7.46 -31.77
N LYS A 387 6.16 8.71 -32.12
CA LYS A 387 6.27 9.15 -33.50
C LYS A 387 7.39 8.44 -34.27
N LYS A 388 8.58 8.25 -33.64
CA LYS A 388 9.69 7.48 -34.25
C LYS A 388 9.30 6.02 -34.50
N MET A 389 8.39 5.46 -33.73
CA MET A 389 7.85 4.09 -33.88
C MET A 389 6.61 4.02 -34.77
N ASP A 390 6.25 5.10 -35.44
CA ASP A 390 5.03 5.22 -36.29
C ASP A 390 3.72 4.93 -35.50
N ILE A 391 3.71 5.26 -34.21
CA ILE A 391 2.54 5.14 -33.36
C ILE A 391 1.80 6.48 -33.32
N PRO A 392 0.51 6.52 -33.70
CA PRO A 392 -0.28 7.74 -33.68
C PRO A 392 -0.41 8.30 -32.25
N VAL A 393 -0.17 9.60 -32.10
CA VAL A 393 -0.32 10.31 -30.82
C VAL A 393 -1.50 11.25 -30.92
N GLY A 394 -2.46 11.11 -29.99
CA GLY A 394 -3.60 12.01 -29.88
C GLY A 394 -3.21 13.43 -29.46
N PRO A 395 -4.00 14.45 -29.84
CA PRO A 395 -3.65 15.87 -29.68
C PRO A 395 -3.75 16.39 -28.24
N GLY A 396 -4.17 15.58 -27.30
CA GLY A 396 -4.35 16.04 -25.92
C GLY A 396 -4.35 14.88 -24.92
N ARG A 397 -3.96 15.23 -23.69
CA ARG A 397 -4.07 14.41 -22.50
C ARG A 397 -4.79 15.24 -21.46
N GLY A 398 -6.03 14.90 -21.15
CA GLY A 398 -6.82 15.60 -20.16
C GLY A 398 -8.30 15.35 -20.33
N CYS A 399 -9.09 15.86 -19.41
CA CYS A 399 -10.55 15.81 -19.45
C CYS A 399 -11.07 16.83 -20.45
N LEU A 400 -12.06 16.44 -21.23
CA LEU A 400 -12.86 17.39 -22.02
C LEU A 400 -13.98 17.91 -21.11
N THR A 401 -14.27 19.22 -21.20
CA THR A 401 -15.46 19.78 -20.53
C THR A 401 -16.73 19.23 -21.21
N LYS A 402 -17.85 19.20 -20.48
CA LYS A 402 -19.14 18.76 -21.03
C LYS A 402 -19.56 19.52 -22.28
N ASP A 403 -19.04 20.74 -22.45
CA ASP A 403 -19.34 21.64 -23.57
C ASP A 403 -18.39 21.44 -24.77
N ALA A 404 -17.42 20.50 -24.67
CA ALA A 404 -16.55 20.19 -25.79
C ALA A 404 -17.35 19.67 -26.97
N LEU A 405 -17.05 20.17 -28.17
CA LEU A 405 -17.73 19.78 -29.40
C LEU A 405 -16.99 18.63 -30.09
N VAL A 406 -17.72 17.63 -30.48
CA VAL A 406 -17.24 16.48 -31.25
C VAL A 406 -17.89 16.49 -32.63
N TYR A 407 -17.09 16.30 -33.67
CA TYR A 407 -17.62 16.12 -35.03
C TYR A 407 -18.26 14.74 -35.16
N THR A 408 -19.52 14.73 -35.53
CA THR A 408 -20.29 13.50 -35.78
C THR A 408 -20.70 13.42 -37.24
N LEU A 409 -20.85 12.20 -37.74
CA LEU A 409 -21.36 11.96 -39.07
C LEU A 409 -22.80 11.44 -38.98
N LYS A 410 -23.72 12.19 -39.59
CA LYS A 410 -25.12 11.81 -39.65
C LYS A 410 -25.65 12.02 -41.06
N ASN A 411 -26.25 11.01 -41.66
CA ASN A 411 -26.76 11.06 -43.06
C ASN A 411 -25.73 11.60 -44.08
N ASN A 412 -24.45 11.20 -43.95
CA ASN A 412 -23.33 11.68 -44.74
C ASN A 412 -23.00 13.19 -44.61
N ALA A 413 -23.59 13.88 -43.62
CA ALA A 413 -23.24 15.26 -43.29
C ALA A 413 -22.45 15.31 -41.98
N ILE A 414 -21.43 16.20 -41.90
CA ILE A 414 -20.68 16.46 -40.69
C ILE A 414 -21.46 17.48 -39.86
N GLU A 415 -21.80 17.10 -38.65
CA GLU A 415 -22.43 17.95 -37.65
C GLU A 415 -21.54 18.04 -36.40
N THR A 416 -21.67 19.07 -35.59
CA THR A 416 -21.07 19.16 -34.26
C THR A 416 -22.07 18.77 -33.18
N LYS A 417 -21.60 18.02 -32.18
CA LYS A 417 -22.39 17.59 -31.04
C LYS A 417 -21.60 17.77 -29.75
N HIS A 418 -22.23 18.26 -28.67
CA HIS A 418 -21.59 18.30 -27.37
C HIS A 418 -21.23 16.88 -26.90
N ILE A 419 -20.06 16.73 -26.29
CA ILE A 419 -19.54 15.40 -25.91
C ILE A 419 -20.48 14.67 -24.93
N ASP A 420 -21.15 15.39 -24.03
CA ASP A 420 -22.13 14.83 -23.09
C ASP A 420 -23.43 14.32 -23.77
N LYS A 421 -23.63 14.66 -25.04
CA LYS A 421 -24.76 14.21 -25.87
C LYS A 421 -24.39 13.06 -26.82
N ILE A 422 -23.14 12.63 -26.84
CA ILE A 422 -22.71 11.48 -27.64
C ILE A 422 -23.29 10.22 -27.02
N LYS A 423 -23.82 9.33 -27.85
CA LYS A 423 -24.44 8.05 -27.43
C LYS A 423 -23.75 6.88 -28.11
N ILE A 424 -23.88 5.70 -27.52
CA ILE A 424 -23.50 4.43 -28.16
C ILE A 424 -24.18 4.36 -29.53
N ASN A 425 -23.43 3.94 -30.54
CA ASN A 425 -23.78 3.90 -31.96
C ASN A 425 -23.75 5.25 -32.70
N ASP A 426 -23.50 6.37 -32.09
CA ASP A 426 -23.15 7.60 -32.83
C ASP A 426 -21.86 7.33 -33.65
N VAL A 427 -21.73 7.98 -34.80
CA VAL A 427 -20.52 7.94 -35.60
C VAL A 427 -19.77 9.26 -35.42
N VAL A 428 -18.58 9.20 -34.84
CA VAL A 428 -17.70 10.36 -34.64
C VAL A 428 -16.55 10.36 -35.63
N LEU A 429 -16.02 11.52 -35.96
CA LEU A 429 -14.83 11.63 -36.80
C LEU A 429 -13.57 11.58 -35.93
N SER A 430 -12.66 10.67 -36.21
CA SER A 430 -11.34 10.60 -35.61
C SER A 430 -10.40 11.70 -36.13
N HIS A 431 -9.19 11.80 -35.55
CA HIS A 431 -8.17 12.80 -35.93
C HIS A 431 -7.81 12.84 -37.43
N ASN A 432 -8.04 11.75 -38.18
CA ASN A 432 -7.82 11.68 -39.64
C ASN A 432 -9.11 11.80 -40.43
N ASN A 433 -10.18 12.36 -39.86
CA ASN A 433 -11.53 12.41 -40.43
C ASN A 433 -12.13 11.04 -40.77
N ILE A 434 -11.60 9.97 -40.20
CA ILE A 434 -12.11 8.61 -40.41
C ILE A 434 -13.32 8.40 -39.47
N PRO A 435 -14.49 8.03 -40.01
CA PRO A 435 -15.64 7.72 -39.18
C PRO A 435 -15.40 6.53 -38.26
N LYS A 436 -15.69 6.70 -36.98
CA LYS A 436 -15.61 5.65 -35.95
C LYS A 436 -16.93 5.57 -35.19
N LYS A 437 -17.45 4.37 -35.01
CA LYS A 437 -18.66 4.13 -34.26
C LYS A 437 -18.32 4.18 -32.76
N VAL A 438 -19.12 4.87 -31.96
CA VAL A 438 -19.03 4.88 -30.50
C VAL A 438 -19.59 3.56 -29.96
N THR A 439 -18.79 2.83 -29.23
CA THR A 439 -19.11 1.53 -28.64
C THR A 439 -19.32 1.63 -27.13
#